data_77074b467ca778392d98770b156f2ae6
#
_entry.id   77074b467ca778392d98770b156f2ae6
#
_cell.length_a   1.000
_cell.length_b   1.000
_cell.length_c   1.000
_cell.angle_alpha   90.00
_cell.angle_beta   90.00
_cell.angle_gamma   90.00
#
_symmetry.space_group_name_H-M   'P 1'
#
loop_
_entity.id
_entity.type
_entity.pdbx_description
1 polymer ?
#
loop_
_entity_poly.entity_id
_entity_poly.type
_entity_poly.pdbx_seq_one_letter_code
_entity_poly.pdbx_strand_id
1 'polypeptide(L)'
;MNILIIGGGNLGTNIADRLLKQDEFRMVFRSAEYKITFIEQDDERCEKLERRYNVPIFQGDGTKQELLEQVEPKKMDVAIAATNNDERNSIMALQAKRLGIKRVIAIARDPDYVSLLEDNGIVCISAPYATAAMVENYLDRPVMADLFEIEGGVANLIDVEIPENGAVVGMEIQQIDIPEQCVVAAIIRDEEFVVPRGKTIIQKDDHVVVVGPEGSISKAHKVFSGTKE
;
A
#
# COMPACT_ATOMS: atom_id res chain seq x y z
N MET A 1 -7.39 -16.09 -4.88
CA MET A 1 -5.92 -16.06 -5.00
C MET A 1 -5.32 -16.73 -3.77
N ASN A 2 -4.45 -17.73 -3.96
CA ASN A 2 -3.82 -18.50 -2.86
C ASN A 2 -2.49 -17.83 -2.47
N ILE A 3 -2.33 -17.48 -1.21
CA ILE A 3 -1.17 -16.73 -0.69
C ILE A 3 -0.51 -17.53 0.42
N LEU A 4 0.78 -17.78 0.26
CA LEU A 4 1.63 -18.35 1.29
C LEU A 4 2.35 -17.23 2.04
N ILE A 5 2.16 -17.14 3.36
CA ILE A 5 2.90 -16.22 4.23
C ILE A 5 3.88 -17.04 5.05
N ILE A 6 5.17 -16.75 4.92
CA ILE A 6 6.25 -17.42 5.67
C ILE A 6 6.75 -16.48 6.75
N GLY A 7 6.36 -16.78 7.99
CA GLY A 7 6.57 -15.96 9.17
C GLY A 7 5.26 -15.43 9.77
N GLY A 8 4.83 -15.99 10.89
CA GLY A 8 3.63 -15.61 11.65
C GLY A 8 3.86 -14.54 12.71
N GLY A 9 4.94 -13.76 12.58
CA GLY A 9 5.22 -12.61 13.46
C GLY A 9 4.33 -11.41 13.17
N ASN A 10 4.63 -10.27 13.80
CA ASN A 10 3.82 -9.05 13.69
C ASN A 10 3.57 -8.62 12.24
N LEU A 11 4.59 -8.69 11.37
CA LEU A 11 4.43 -8.28 9.98
C LEU A 11 3.53 -9.24 9.19
N GLY A 12 3.78 -10.56 9.30
CA GLY A 12 2.96 -11.56 8.61
C GLY A 12 1.49 -11.52 9.03
N THR A 13 1.22 -11.36 10.33
CA THR A 13 -0.15 -11.19 10.84
C THR A 13 -0.81 -9.89 10.38
N ASN A 14 -0.08 -8.78 10.36
CA ASN A 14 -0.62 -7.51 9.84
C ASN A 14 -0.94 -7.60 8.34
N ILE A 15 -0.11 -8.30 7.56
CA ILE A 15 -0.40 -8.56 6.14
C ILE A 15 -1.68 -9.40 6.02
N ALA A 16 -1.80 -10.49 6.79
CA ALA A 16 -2.98 -11.34 6.77
C ALA A 16 -4.25 -10.57 7.17
N ASP A 17 -4.20 -9.77 8.23
CA ASP A 17 -5.33 -8.95 8.67
C ASP A 17 -5.82 -8.01 7.57
N ARG A 18 -4.89 -7.32 6.90
CA ARG A 18 -5.23 -6.42 5.80
C ARG A 18 -5.80 -7.16 4.59
N LEU A 19 -5.32 -8.37 4.32
CA LEU A 19 -5.79 -9.19 3.22
C LEU A 19 -7.14 -9.85 3.51
N LEU A 20 -7.40 -10.26 4.76
CA LEU A 20 -8.63 -10.93 5.18
C LEU A 20 -9.74 -9.96 5.61
N LYS A 21 -9.42 -8.70 5.94
CA LYS A 21 -10.45 -7.69 6.24
C LYS A 21 -11.40 -7.55 5.04
N GLN A 22 -12.66 -7.90 5.28
CA GLN A 22 -13.76 -7.69 4.36
C GLN A 22 -14.35 -6.29 4.62
N ASP A 23 -13.66 -5.23 4.22
CA ASP A 23 -14.26 -3.90 4.17
C ASP A 23 -15.25 -3.86 2.99
N GLU A 24 -16.50 -3.46 3.24
CA GLU A 24 -17.54 -3.37 2.20
C GLU A 24 -17.07 -2.58 0.98
N PHE A 25 -16.32 -1.52 1.18
CA PHE A 25 -15.73 -0.70 0.12
C PHE A 25 -14.71 -1.48 -0.73
N ARG A 26 -13.94 -2.37 -0.12
CA ARG A 26 -12.96 -3.22 -0.84
C ARG A 26 -13.63 -4.37 -1.60
N MET A 27 -14.79 -4.84 -1.16
CA MET A 27 -15.54 -5.89 -1.89
C MET A 27 -15.99 -5.44 -3.29
N VAL A 28 -16.30 -4.15 -3.46
CA VAL A 28 -16.72 -3.60 -4.77
C VAL A 28 -15.57 -3.61 -5.78
N PHE A 29 -14.32 -3.47 -5.33
CA PHE A 29 -13.13 -3.36 -6.18
C PHE A 29 -12.26 -4.63 -6.20
N ARG A 30 -12.54 -5.63 -5.35
CA ARG A 30 -11.81 -6.90 -5.33
C ARG A 30 -12.51 -7.96 -6.16
N SER A 31 -11.83 -8.38 -7.21
CA SER A 31 -12.26 -9.51 -8.06
C SER A 31 -11.87 -10.88 -7.51
N ALA A 32 -11.16 -11.00 -6.37
CA ALA A 32 -10.65 -12.26 -5.88
C ALA A 32 -10.70 -12.40 -4.36
N GLU A 33 -11.25 -13.53 -3.90
CA GLU A 33 -11.13 -14.01 -2.53
C GLU A 33 -9.68 -14.44 -2.26
N TYR A 34 -9.08 -14.00 -1.14
CA TYR A 34 -7.76 -14.42 -0.71
C TYR A 34 -7.85 -15.63 0.21
N LYS A 35 -7.09 -16.68 -0.12
CA LYS A 35 -6.91 -17.87 0.72
C LYS A 35 -5.47 -17.85 1.22
N ILE A 36 -5.30 -17.70 2.53
CA ILE A 36 -3.98 -17.60 3.16
C ILE A 36 -3.59 -18.95 3.72
N THR A 37 -2.31 -19.28 3.59
CA THR A 37 -1.64 -20.39 4.25
C THR A 37 -0.42 -19.83 4.96
N PHE A 38 -0.15 -20.26 6.20
CA PHE A 38 1.04 -19.86 6.95
C PHE A 38 2.07 -20.98 7.03
N ILE A 39 3.35 -20.60 7.05
CA ILE A 39 4.45 -21.36 7.61
C ILE A 39 5.01 -20.58 8.79
N GLU A 40 5.08 -21.19 9.97
CA GLU A 40 5.66 -20.60 11.19
C GLU A 40 6.43 -21.68 11.95
N GLN A 41 7.61 -21.32 12.50
CA GLN A 41 8.44 -22.29 13.23
C GLN A 41 8.16 -22.33 14.73
N ASP A 42 7.64 -21.23 15.29
CA ASP A 42 7.41 -21.07 16.73
C ASP A 42 6.05 -21.63 17.11
N ASP A 43 6.05 -22.55 18.07
CA ASP A 43 4.88 -23.28 18.51
C ASP A 43 3.79 -22.35 19.09
N GLU A 44 4.19 -21.42 19.97
CA GLU A 44 3.25 -20.47 20.58
C GLU A 44 2.60 -19.55 19.54
N ARG A 45 3.36 -19.19 18.48
CA ARG A 45 2.82 -18.39 17.39
C ARG A 45 1.88 -19.19 16.51
N CYS A 46 2.18 -20.46 16.25
CA CYS A 46 1.26 -21.35 15.54
C CYS A 46 -0.08 -21.42 16.27
N GLU A 47 -0.09 -21.66 17.59
CA GLU A 47 -1.32 -21.65 18.39
C GLU A 47 -2.08 -20.31 18.33
N LYS A 48 -1.35 -19.17 18.34
CA LYS A 48 -1.97 -17.85 18.22
C LYS A 48 -2.61 -17.64 16.85
N LEU A 49 -1.95 -18.10 15.78
CA LEU A 49 -2.49 -18.05 14.43
C LEU A 49 -3.73 -18.92 14.28
N GLU A 50 -3.73 -20.14 14.82
CA GLU A 50 -4.89 -21.06 14.81
C GLU A 50 -6.11 -20.45 15.52
N ARG A 51 -5.90 -19.80 16.67
CA ARG A 51 -6.99 -19.12 17.42
C ARG A 51 -7.52 -17.89 16.69
N ARG A 52 -6.69 -17.23 15.89
CA ARG A 52 -7.04 -15.95 15.23
C ARG A 52 -7.62 -16.14 13.82
N TYR A 53 -7.14 -17.15 13.10
CA TYR A 53 -7.48 -17.36 11.69
C TYR A 53 -7.97 -18.79 11.47
N ASN A 54 -8.97 -18.93 10.62
CA ASN A 54 -9.41 -20.24 10.14
C ASN A 54 -8.72 -20.56 8.80
N VAL A 55 -7.39 -20.72 8.84
CA VAL A 55 -6.54 -20.94 7.67
C VAL A 55 -5.53 -22.06 7.91
N PRO A 56 -5.02 -22.75 6.88
CA PRO A 56 -3.98 -23.77 7.05
C PRO A 56 -2.69 -23.17 7.63
N ILE A 57 -2.10 -23.84 8.62
CA ILE A 57 -0.83 -23.48 9.25
C ILE A 57 0.09 -24.68 9.22
N PHE A 58 1.28 -24.50 8.65
CA PHE A 58 2.33 -25.51 8.60
C PHE A 58 3.42 -25.12 9.59
N GLN A 59 3.56 -25.91 10.64
CA GLN A 59 4.58 -25.66 11.65
C GLN A 59 5.93 -26.16 11.19
N GLY A 60 6.96 -25.31 11.24
CA GLY A 60 8.34 -25.69 10.97
C GLY A 60 9.20 -24.58 10.39
N ASP A 61 10.43 -24.95 10.07
CA ASP A 61 11.42 -24.04 9.49
C ASP A 61 11.18 -23.86 7.98
N GLY A 62 10.69 -22.67 7.59
CA GLY A 62 10.39 -22.30 6.21
C GLY A 62 11.62 -22.28 5.28
N THR A 63 12.85 -22.35 5.81
CA THR A 63 14.06 -22.54 4.99
C THR A 63 14.26 -23.98 4.53
N LYS A 64 13.46 -24.90 5.00
CA LYS A 64 13.53 -26.31 4.60
C LYS A 64 12.63 -26.53 3.40
N GLN A 65 13.24 -27.01 2.31
CA GLN A 65 12.54 -27.26 1.05
C GLN A 65 11.38 -28.25 1.23
N GLU A 66 11.57 -29.27 2.05
CA GLU A 66 10.57 -30.31 2.31
C GLU A 66 9.28 -29.74 2.91
N LEU A 67 9.38 -28.70 3.74
CA LEU A 67 8.22 -28.02 4.31
C LEU A 67 7.52 -27.16 3.26
N LEU A 68 8.28 -26.46 2.42
CA LEU A 68 7.73 -25.68 1.31
C LEU A 68 7.01 -26.57 0.27
N GLU A 69 7.47 -27.79 0.07
CA GLU A 69 6.80 -28.75 -0.82
C GLU A 69 5.45 -29.21 -0.28
N GLN A 70 5.29 -29.32 1.05
CA GLN A 70 4.04 -29.74 1.70
C GLN A 70 2.89 -28.73 1.49
N VAL A 71 3.19 -27.45 1.31
CA VAL A 71 2.17 -26.43 1.06
C VAL A 71 1.67 -26.42 -0.39
N GLU A 72 2.08 -27.40 -1.21
CA GLU A 72 1.72 -27.50 -2.62
C GLU A 72 2.03 -26.21 -3.42
N PRO A 73 3.32 -25.84 -3.58
CA PRO A 73 3.74 -24.54 -4.10
C PRO A 73 3.12 -24.21 -5.47
N LYS A 74 2.85 -25.21 -6.31
CA LYS A 74 2.21 -25.02 -7.63
C LYS A 74 0.78 -24.53 -7.55
N LYS A 75 0.12 -24.65 -6.40
CA LYS A 75 -1.24 -24.11 -6.16
C LYS A 75 -1.20 -22.71 -5.56
N MET A 76 -0.02 -22.23 -5.16
CA MET A 76 0.14 -20.88 -4.61
C MET A 76 0.35 -19.86 -5.73
N ASP A 77 -0.39 -18.78 -5.69
CA ASP A 77 -0.26 -17.65 -6.61
C ASP A 77 0.85 -16.71 -6.19
N VAL A 78 1.03 -16.55 -4.86
CA VAL A 78 1.99 -15.63 -4.25
C VAL A 78 2.63 -16.29 -3.02
N ALA A 79 3.94 -16.07 -2.82
CA ALA A 79 4.63 -16.34 -1.55
C ALA A 79 5.17 -15.02 -0.99
N ILE A 80 5.06 -14.84 0.33
CA ILE A 80 5.54 -13.67 1.05
C ILE A 80 6.45 -14.14 2.18
N ALA A 81 7.77 -13.88 2.08
CA ALA A 81 8.73 -14.13 3.14
C ALA A 81 8.80 -12.90 4.06
N ALA A 82 8.24 -13.00 5.27
CA ALA A 82 7.98 -11.88 6.16
C ALA A 82 8.45 -12.13 7.60
N THR A 83 9.61 -12.73 7.78
CA THR A 83 10.25 -12.86 9.09
C THR A 83 11.09 -11.62 9.42
N ASN A 84 11.68 -11.60 10.61
CA ASN A 84 12.60 -10.55 11.03
C ASN A 84 14.08 -10.81 10.66
N ASN A 85 14.35 -11.78 9.79
CA ASN A 85 15.70 -12.16 9.39
C ASN A 85 15.82 -12.17 7.86
N ASP A 86 16.66 -11.28 7.33
CA ASP A 86 16.80 -11.02 5.89
C ASP A 86 17.42 -12.21 5.15
N GLU A 87 18.41 -12.89 5.76
CA GLU A 87 19.01 -14.12 5.21
C GLU A 87 17.96 -15.22 5.04
N ARG A 88 17.17 -15.45 6.08
CA ARG A 88 16.09 -16.46 6.04
C ARG A 88 15.03 -16.10 5.00
N ASN A 89 14.62 -14.83 4.97
CA ASN A 89 13.64 -14.36 3.98
C ASN A 89 14.16 -14.57 2.55
N SER A 90 15.45 -14.31 2.31
CA SER A 90 16.08 -14.53 1.01
C SER A 90 16.10 -16.00 0.61
N ILE A 91 16.50 -16.89 1.53
CA ILE A 91 16.51 -18.34 1.31
C ILE A 91 15.10 -18.83 0.96
N MET A 92 14.10 -18.47 1.78
CA MET A 92 12.72 -18.89 1.60
C MET A 92 12.13 -18.39 0.29
N ALA A 93 12.39 -17.13 -0.05
CA ALA A 93 11.91 -16.53 -1.29
C ALA A 93 12.53 -17.17 -2.54
N LEU A 94 13.85 -17.41 -2.54
CA LEU A 94 14.54 -18.10 -3.63
C LEU A 94 14.03 -19.54 -3.82
N GLN A 95 13.79 -20.26 -2.72
CA GLN A 95 13.23 -21.61 -2.78
C GLN A 95 11.78 -21.60 -3.28
N ALA A 96 10.94 -20.70 -2.78
CA ALA A 96 9.55 -20.54 -3.22
C ALA A 96 9.48 -20.30 -4.73
N LYS A 97 10.34 -19.43 -5.25
CA LYS A 97 10.46 -19.20 -6.69
C LYS A 97 10.92 -20.42 -7.46
N ARG A 98 11.95 -21.11 -6.96
CA ARG A 98 12.47 -22.35 -7.56
C ARG A 98 11.42 -23.47 -7.62
N LEU A 99 10.54 -23.55 -6.62
CA LEU A 99 9.43 -24.50 -6.57
C LEU A 99 8.24 -24.10 -7.46
N GLY A 100 8.33 -22.97 -8.18
CA GLY A 100 7.41 -22.58 -9.22
C GLY A 100 6.29 -21.64 -8.78
N ILE A 101 6.39 -21.00 -7.61
CA ILE A 101 5.46 -19.93 -7.24
C ILE A 101 5.78 -18.71 -8.11
N LYS A 102 4.76 -18.23 -8.86
CA LYS A 102 4.95 -17.21 -9.90
C LYS A 102 5.34 -15.84 -9.36
N ARG A 103 4.73 -15.45 -8.25
CA ARG A 103 4.96 -14.15 -7.61
C ARG A 103 5.54 -14.37 -6.22
N VAL A 104 6.74 -13.88 -6.00
CA VAL A 104 7.40 -13.98 -4.69
C VAL A 104 7.76 -12.59 -4.22
N ILE A 105 7.42 -12.31 -2.98
CA ILE A 105 7.71 -11.07 -2.28
C ILE A 105 8.58 -11.42 -1.07
N ALA A 106 9.63 -10.67 -0.84
CA ALA A 106 10.44 -10.81 0.36
C ALA A 106 10.60 -9.45 1.06
N ILE A 107 10.67 -9.50 2.38
CA ILE A 107 10.99 -8.32 3.18
C ILE A 107 12.47 -8.37 3.51
N ALA A 108 13.21 -7.30 3.21
CA ALA A 108 14.60 -7.17 3.60
C ALA A 108 14.87 -5.73 4.10
N ARG A 109 15.89 -5.59 4.94
CA ARG A 109 16.34 -4.32 5.49
C ARG A 109 17.71 -3.93 4.94
N ASP A 110 18.54 -4.93 4.73
CA ASP A 110 19.89 -4.78 4.25
C ASP A 110 19.92 -4.68 2.71
N PRO A 111 20.54 -3.62 2.13
CA PRO A 111 20.63 -3.39 0.69
C PRO A 111 21.25 -4.55 -0.10
N ASP A 112 22.18 -5.31 0.49
CA ASP A 112 22.81 -6.44 -0.19
C ASP A 112 21.79 -7.55 -0.47
N TYR A 113 20.88 -7.83 0.48
CA TYR A 113 19.80 -8.79 0.26
C TYR A 113 18.73 -8.26 -0.70
N VAL A 114 18.48 -6.94 -0.68
CA VAL A 114 17.56 -6.31 -1.65
C VAL A 114 18.05 -6.57 -3.08
N SER A 115 19.32 -6.22 -3.36
CA SER A 115 19.93 -6.43 -4.68
C SER A 115 19.91 -7.90 -5.09
N LEU A 116 20.28 -8.80 -4.19
CA LEU A 116 20.24 -10.26 -4.44
C LEU A 116 18.84 -10.72 -4.87
N LEU A 117 17.81 -10.26 -4.19
CA LEU A 117 16.43 -10.70 -4.46
C LEU A 117 15.92 -10.14 -5.78
N GLU A 118 16.17 -8.86 -6.07
CA GLU A 118 15.76 -8.19 -7.31
C GLU A 118 16.45 -8.80 -8.53
N ASP A 119 17.76 -9.10 -8.46
CA ASP A 119 18.52 -9.79 -9.50
C ASP A 119 17.94 -11.18 -9.82
N ASN A 120 17.30 -11.80 -8.85
CA ASN A 120 16.58 -13.07 -9.03
C ASN A 120 15.11 -12.86 -9.42
N GLY A 121 14.66 -11.64 -9.73
CA GLY A 121 13.30 -11.30 -10.12
C GLY A 121 12.27 -11.57 -9.02
N ILE A 122 12.66 -11.38 -7.76
CA ILE A 122 11.80 -11.41 -6.59
C ILE A 122 11.51 -9.97 -6.19
N VAL A 123 10.26 -9.66 -5.93
CA VAL A 123 9.89 -8.31 -5.44
C VAL A 123 10.39 -8.18 -4.02
N CYS A 124 11.32 -7.24 -3.80
CA CYS A 124 11.81 -6.96 -2.46
C CYS A 124 11.16 -5.68 -1.92
N ILE A 125 10.65 -5.74 -0.69
CA ILE A 125 10.12 -4.59 0.03
C ILE A 125 11.08 -4.30 1.20
N SER A 126 11.79 -3.17 1.09
CA SER A 126 12.64 -2.69 2.17
C SER A 126 11.79 -1.91 3.18
N ALA A 127 11.54 -2.52 4.34
CA ALA A 127 10.74 -1.89 5.39
C ALA A 127 11.34 -0.57 5.90
N PRO A 128 12.67 -0.42 6.13
CA PRO A 128 13.27 0.87 6.49
C PRO A 128 13.07 1.93 5.41
N TYR A 129 13.28 1.59 4.13
CA TYR A 129 13.11 2.53 3.03
C TYR A 129 11.64 2.98 2.90
N ALA A 130 10.71 2.04 2.94
CA ALA A 130 9.28 2.35 2.89
C ALA A 130 8.86 3.26 4.06
N THR A 131 9.36 2.97 5.28
CA THR A 131 9.08 3.80 6.46
C THR A 131 9.70 5.18 6.34
N ALA A 132 10.95 5.29 5.86
CA ALA A 132 11.61 6.58 5.65
C ALA A 132 10.86 7.44 4.61
N ALA A 133 10.43 6.84 3.50
CA ALA A 133 9.62 7.53 2.50
C ALA A 133 8.27 8.00 3.06
N MET A 134 7.63 7.21 3.93
CA MET A 134 6.40 7.65 4.62
C MET A 134 6.66 8.81 5.57
N VAL A 135 7.78 8.81 6.32
CA VAL A 135 8.17 9.92 7.20
C VAL A 135 8.48 11.17 6.38
N GLU A 136 9.26 11.04 5.30
CA GLU A 136 9.56 12.13 4.38
C GLU A 136 8.27 12.74 3.82
N ASN A 137 7.38 11.91 3.29
CA ASN A 137 6.09 12.37 2.79
C ASN A 137 5.27 13.11 3.86
N TYR A 138 5.29 12.62 5.11
CA TYR A 138 4.57 13.29 6.20
C TYR A 138 5.18 14.64 6.57
N LEU A 139 6.51 14.78 6.52
CA LEU A 139 7.21 16.02 6.88
C LEU A 139 7.17 17.06 5.75
N ASP A 140 7.42 16.63 4.53
CA ASP A 140 7.52 17.53 3.38
C ASP A 140 6.15 17.87 2.78
N ARG A 141 5.16 17.00 3.00
CA ARG A 141 3.83 17.10 2.42
C ARG A 141 2.76 16.71 3.45
N PRO A 142 2.62 17.44 4.57
CA PRO A 142 1.65 17.09 5.63
C PRO A 142 0.21 16.97 5.13
N VAL A 143 -0.11 17.63 4.00
CA VAL A 143 -1.42 17.62 3.33
C VAL A 143 -1.47 16.61 2.17
N MET A 144 -0.34 16.01 1.79
CA MET A 144 -0.24 15.03 0.70
C MET A 144 -0.02 13.59 1.20
N ALA A 145 -0.47 13.27 2.41
CA ALA A 145 -0.24 11.95 3.04
C ALA A 145 -0.76 10.76 2.21
N ASP A 146 -1.62 11.00 1.23
CA ASP A 146 -2.18 9.98 0.34
C ASP A 146 -1.96 10.33 -1.14
N LEU A 147 -0.69 10.43 -1.58
CA LEU A 147 -0.38 10.44 -3.00
C LEU A 147 -0.64 9.04 -3.57
N PHE A 148 -1.83 8.83 -4.12
CA PHE A 148 -2.11 7.62 -4.89
C PHE A 148 -1.54 7.78 -6.29
N GLU A 149 -0.49 7.03 -6.60
CA GLU A 149 -0.02 6.85 -7.96
C GLU A 149 -0.98 5.94 -8.72
N ILE A 150 -1.52 6.45 -9.83
CA ILE A 150 -2.34 5.69 -10.76
C ILE A 150 -1.45 5.24 -11.91
N GLU A 151 -1.43 3.94 -12.21
CA GLU A 151 -0.68 3.32 -13.31
C GLU A 151 0.80 3.78 -13.42
N GLY A 152 1.57 3.63 -12.31
CA GLY A 152 3.00 3.91 -12.35
C GLY A 152 3.37 5.39 -12.45
N GLY A 153 2.54 6.29 -11.89
CA GLY A 153 2.85 7.72 -11.81
C GLY A 153 2.30 8.56 -12.97
N VAL A 154 1.49 7.98 -13.86
CA VAL A 154 0.85 8.73 -14.97
C VAL A 154 -0.11 9.80 -14.44
N ALA A 155 -0.77 9.55 -13.32
CA ALA A 155 -1.58 10.52 -12.61
C ALA A 155 -1.41 10.38 -11.09
N ASN A 156 -1.48 11.51 -10.41
CA ASN A 156 -1.39 11.61 -8.96
C ASN A 156 -2.67 12.22 -8.41
N LEU A 157 -3.00 11.85 -7.17
CA LEU A 157 -4.08 12.42 -6.40
C LEU A 157 -3.49 13.17 -5.21
N ILE A 158 -3.95 14.39 -4.96
CA ILE A 158 -3.61 15.16 -3.77
C ILE A 158 -4.87 15.58 -3.05
N ASP A 159 -4.80 15.65 -1.74
CA ASP A 159 -5.77 16.29 -0.85
C ASP A 159 -5.18 17.63 -0.38
N VAL A 160 -5.91 18.71 -0.54
CA VAL A 160 -5.48 20.07 -0.16
C VAL A 160 -6.51 20.66 0.78
N GLU A 161 -6.11 20.91 2.02
CA GLU A 161 -6.90 21.66 2.98
C GLU A 161 -6.88 23.14 2.62
N ILE A 162 -8.06 23.75 2.51
CA ILE A 162 -8.20 25.16 2.15
C ILE A 162 -8.02 26.02 3.40
N PRO A 163 -6.97 26.85 3.47
CA PRO A 163 -6.73 27.69 4.63
C PRO A 163 -7.80 28.76 4.77
N GLU A 164 -8.05 29.23 6.00
CA GLU A 164 -9.08 30.23 6.31
C GLU A 164 -8.96 31.52 5.44
N ASN A 165 -7.71 31.94 5.13
CA ASN A 165 -7.41 33.08 4.28
C ASN A 165 -6.99 32.67 2.86
N GLY A 166 -7.38 31.47 2.40
CA GLY A 166 -7.05 30.97 1.08
C GLY A 166 -7.62 31.84 -0.04
N ALA A 167 -6.83 32.06 -1.09
CA ALA A 167 -7.23 32.93 -2.22
C ALA A 167 -8.48 32.41 -2.94
N VAL A 168 -8.80 31.12 -2.83
CA VAL A 168 -9.94 30.49 -3.51
C VAL A 168 -11.20 30.40 -2.66
N VAL A 169 -11.16 30.84 -1.39
CA VAL A 169 -12.32 30.82 -0.49
C VAL A 169 -13.41 31.76 -1.05
N GLY A 170 -14.63 31.24 -1.18
CA GLY A 170 -15.79 31.95 -1.73
C GLY A 170 -15.88 31.96 -3.26
N MET A 171 -14.90 31.39 -3.97
CA MET A 171 -14.93 31.26 -5.43
C MET A 171 -15.68 30.00 -5.87
N GLU A 172 -16.39 30.09 -6.99
CA GLU A 172 -16.90 28.91 -7.69
C GLU A 172 -15.73 28.15 -8.37
N ILE A 173 -15.76 26.82 -8.39
CA ILE A 173 -14.70 26.00 -9.01
C ILE A 173 -14.40 26.45 -10.44
N GLN A 174 -15.43 26.79 -11.23
CA GLN A 174 -15.27 27.25 -12.62
C GLN A 174 -14.55 28.61 -12.76
N GLN A 175 -14.37 29.35 -11.68
CA GLN A 175 -13.68 30.64 -11.64
C GLN A 175 -12.20 30.50 -11.22
N ILE A 176 -11.82 29.30 -10.72
CA ILE A 176 -10.46 29.03 -10.25
C ILE A 176 -9.61 28.60 -11.44
N ASP A 177 -8.42 29.19 -11.58
CA ASP A 177 -7.45 28.85 -12.62
C ASP A 177 -6.74 27.54 -12.30
N ILE A 178 -7.46 26.43 -12.48
CA ILE A 178 -6.96 25.09 -12.28
C ILE A 178 -6.21 24.65 -13.55
N PRO A 179 -4.98 24.07 -13.45
CA PRO A 179 -4.26 23.57 -14.62
C PRO A 179 -5.15 22.64 -15.47
N GLU A 180 -5.17 22.82 -16.80
CA GLU A 180 -6.04 22.10 -17.74
C GLU A 180 -5.99 20.58 -17.60
N GLN A 181 -4.84 20.03 -17.15
CA GLN A 181 -4.63 18.61 -16.95
C GLN A 181 -5.06 18.13 -15.55
N CYS A 182 -5.59 18.99 -14.71
CA CYS A 182 -6.06 18.67 -13.38
C CYS A 182 -7.58 18.76 -13.28
N VAL A 183 -8.15 17.92 -12.43
CA VAL A 183 -9.58 17.93 -12.12
C VAL A 183 -9.79 17.87 -10.61
N VAL A 184 -10.76 18.65 -10.11
CA VAL A 184 -11.25 18.48 -8.72
C VAL A 184 -12.15 17.24 -8.71
N ALA A 185 -11.70 16.20 -8.03
CA ALA A 185 -12.38 14.91 -7.99
C ALA A 185 -13.41 14.80 -6.87
N ALA A 186 -13.12 15.43 -5.72
CA ALA A 186 -13.98 15.43 -4.54
C ALA A 186 -13.73 16.67 -3.68
N ILE A 187 -14.68 16.98 -2.81
CA ILE A 187 -14.50 17.92 -1.71
C ILE A 187 -15.03 17.23 -0.45
N ILE A 188 -14.28 17.25 0.63
CA ILE A 188 -14.73 16.81 1.95
C ILE A 188 -14.92 18.06 2.79
N ARG A 189 -16.12 18.25 3.30
CA ARG A 189 -16.53 19.39 4.12
C ARG A 189 -17.28 18.88 5.35
N ASP A 190 -16.83 19.23 6.55
CA ASP A 190 -17.45 18.78 7.80
C ASP A 190 -17.67 17.25 7.86
N GLU A 191 -16.67 16.48 7.40
CA GLU A 191 -16.71 15.01 7.25
C GLU A 191 -17.73 14.49 6.21
N GLU A 192 -18.39 15.36 5.46
CA GLU A 192 -19.34 14.98 4.40
C GLU A 192 -18.71 15.09 3.02
N PHE A 193 -19.09 14.15 2.13
CA PHE A 193 -18.66 14.13 0.74
C PHE A 193 -19.49 15.09 -0.11
N VAL A 194 -18.86 16.11 -0.70
CA VAL A 194 -19.46 17.05 -1.63
C VAL A 194 -19.01 16.76 -3.05
N VAL A 195 -19.97 16.50 -3.95
CA VAL A 195 -19.68 16.28 -5.38
C VAL A 195 -19.32 17.62 -6.02
N PRO A 196 -18.08 17.81 -6.53
CA PRO A 196 -17.68 19.07 -7.14
C PRO A 196 -18.40 19.30 -8.47
N ARG A 197 -18.89 20.51 -8.65
CA ARG A 197 -19.48 21.02 -9.89
C ARG A 197 -18.89 22.41 -10.18
N GLY A 198 -18.98 22.89 -11.41
CA GLY A 198 -18.45 24.20 -11.77
C GLY A 198 -18.94 25.33 -10.87
N LYS A 199 -20.19 25.26 -10.38
CA LYS A 199 -20.81 26.27 -9.47
C LYS A 199 -20.64 25.94 -7.99
N THR A 200 -19.92 24.88 -7.62
CA THR A 200 -19.62 24.58 -6.22
C THR A 200 -18.68 25.64 -5.68
N ILE A 201 -19.05 26.26 -4.58
CA ILE A 201 -18.24 27.29 -3.92
C ILE A 201 -17.29 26.61 -2.95
N ILE A 202 -16.01 26.95 -3.05
CA ILE A 202 -14.98 26.51 -2.11
C ILE A 202 -15.13 27.28 -0.79
N GLN A 203 -15.05 26.55 0.32
CA GLN A 203 -15.11 27.13 1.66
C GLN A 203 -13.77 26.91 2.38
N LYS A 204 -13.55 27.68 3.44
CA LYS A 204 -12.43 27.40 4.35
C LYS A 204 -12.61 26.02 4.97
N ASP A 205 -11.52 25.41 5.34
CA ASP A 205 -11.45 24.07 5.94
C ASP A 205 -11.98 22.93 5.03
N ASP A 206 -12.32 23.23 3.74
CA ASP A 206 -12.59 22.20 2.75
C ASP A 206 -11.30 21.40 2.48
N HIS A 207 -11.42 20.08 2.42
CA HIS A 207 -10.42 19.23 1.84
C HIS A 207 -10.75 19.00 0.36
N VAL A 208 -9.93 19.55 -0.53
CA VAL A 208 -10.14 19.50 -1.98
C VAL A 208 -9.23 18.44 -2.59
N VAL A 209 -9.84 17.37 -3.08
CA VAL A 209 -9.13 16.29 -3.76
C VAL A 209 -8.95 16.63 -5.23
N VAL A 210 -7.69 16.71 -5.68
CA VAL A 210 -7.34 17.03 -7.07
C VAL A 210 -6.57 15.87 -7.69
N VAL A 211 -6.88 15.54 -8.95
CA VAL A 211 -6.19 14.51 -9.73
C VAL A 211 -5.55 15.15 -10.96
N GLY A 212 -4.31 14.77 -11.27
CA GLY A 212 -3.59 15.23 -12.45
C GLY A 212 -2.17 14.68 -12.55
N PRO A 213 -1.44 14.92 -13.67
CA PRO A 213 -0.05 14.53 -13.82
C PRO A 213 0.86 15.25 -12.82
N GLU A 214 1.99 14.65 -12.47
CA GLU A 214 2.93 15.14 -11.47
C GLU A 214 3.30 16.63 -11.66
N GLY A 215 3.67 17.03 -12.87
CA GLY A 215 4.06 18.44 -13.16
C GLY A 215 2.93 19.45 -13.05
N SER A 216 1.66 19.03 -13.18
CA SER A 216 0.47 19.90 -13.09
C SER A 216 -0.12 19.90 -11.69
N ILE A 217 -0.02 18.78 -10.96
CA ILE A 217 -0.57 18.63 -9.63
C ILE A 217 0.08 19.58 -8.61
N SER A 218 1.40 19.80 -8.73
CA SER A 218 2.13 20.76 -7.89
C SER A 218 1.66 22.21 -8.09
N LYS A 219 1.24 22.57 -9.30
CA LYS A 219 0.65 23.87 -9.59
C LYS A 219 -0.75 23.96 -9.01
N ALA A 220 -1.56 22.93 -9.17
CA ALA A 220 -2.89 22.87 -8.56
C ALA A 220 -2.84 23.01 -7.04
N HIS A 221 -1.86 22.35 -6.38
CA HIS A 221 -1.64 22.52 -4.94
C HIS A 221 -1.41 23.99 -4.57
N LYS A 222 -0.53 24.71 -5.27
CA LYS A 222 -0.26 26.13 -5.02
C LYS A 222 -1.51 27.00 -5.18
N VAL A 223 -2.36 26.69 -6.16
CA VAL A 223 -3.64 27.41 -6.39
C VAL A 223 -4.56 27.26 -5.20
N PHE A 224 -4.75 26.05 -4.68
CA PHE A 224 -5.69 25.76 -3.60
C PHE A 224 -5.13 26.11 -2.22
N SER A 225 -3.84 25.88 -1.95
CA SER A 225 -3.20 26.21 -0.66
C SER A 225 -2.98 27.70 -0.46
N GLY A 226 -3.16 28.52 -1.50
CA GLY A 226 -2.90 29.96 -1.43
C GLY A 226 -1.43 30.33 -1.26
N THR A 227 -0.48 29.42 -1.45
CA THR A 227 0.96 29.67 -1.35
C THR A 227 1.39 30.48 -2.56
N LYS A 228 1.78 31.73 -2.33
CA LYS A 228 2.44 32.58 -3.35
C LYS A 228 3.89 32.13 -3.49
N GLU A 229 4.42 32.12 -4.72
CA GLU A 229 5.86 31.95 -4.98
C GLU A 229 6.72 33.00 -4.29
#